data_3e37d0008367123a0dacc3d8d0407c00
#
_entry.id   3e37d0008367123a0dacc3d8d0407c00
#
_cell.length_a   1.000
_cell.length_b   1.000
_cell.length_c   1.000
_cell.angle_alpha   90.00
_cell.angle_beta   90.00
_cell.angle_gamma   90.00
#
_symmetry.space_group_name_H-M   'P 1'
#
loop_
_entity.id
_entity.type
_entity.pdbx_description
1 polymer ?
#
loop_
_entity_poly.entity_id
_entity_poly.type
_entity_poly.pdbx_seq_one_letter_code
_entity_poly.pdbx_strand_id
1 'polypeptide(L)'
;MKKVTLKPTKEKSLLRKHPWLFSGAIKKIDDNIHDGDIVSIYSNKDKYLATGHYNEGNISVRIFDFNERLINDKFWEEKISKALNLRKSSILINDSNNVFRLIHAEGDHMPGFICDIYNQVAVFQFHSIGMWKLKELFSKIIQKLLPQIEIIYDKSEKTLPKKHIDQYSVENSYLLKKSELKNTNVCEFCEKDACFPRV
;
A
#
# COMPACT_ATOMS: atom_id res chain seq x y z
N MET A 1 -3.88 -18.95 6.13
CA MET A 1 -4.57 -17.75 5.53
C MET A 1 -6.00 -18.13 5.23
N LYS A 2 -6.92 -17.18 5.38
CA LYS A 2 -8.35 -17.36 5.05
C LYS A 2 -8.52 -17.46 3.52
N LYS A 3 -9.53 -18.21 3.08
CA LYS A 3 -9.69 -18.59 1.68
C LYS A 3 -10.88 -17.90 1.03
N VAL A 4 -10.67 -17.47 -0.22
CA VAL A 4 -11.71 -16.99 -1.14
C VAL A 4 -11.73 -17.92 -2.35
N THR A 5 -12.88 -18.52 -2.65
CA THR A 5 -13.05 -19.44 -3.79
C THR A 5 -13.87 -18.76 -4.89
N LEU A 6 -13.40 -18.86 -6.13
CA LEU A 6 -14.06 -18.27 -7.28
C LEU A 6 -15.18 -19.16 -7.85
N LYS A 7 -16.14 -18.53 -8.52
CA LYS A 7 -17.09 -19.24 -9.39
C LYS A 7 -16.35 -19.88 -10.60
N PRO A 8 -16.90 -20.94 -11.18
CA PRO A 8 -16.34 -21.52 -12.41
C PRO A 8 -16.14 -20.45 -13.49
N THR A 9 -15.04 -20.55 -14.24
CA THR A 9 -14.65 -19.66 -15.36
C THR A 9 -14.37 -18.19 -15.03
N LYS A 10 -14.38 -17.80 -13.73
CA LYS A 10 -14.13 -16.41 -13.29
C LYS A 10 -12.67 -16.10 -12.98
N GLU A 11 -11.77 -17.06 -13.16
CA GLU A 11 -10.32 -16.91 -12.94
C GLU A 11 -9.58 -16.14 -14.03
N LYS A 12 -10.22 -15.86 -15.19
CA LYS A 12 -9.57 -15.27 -16.37
C LYS A 12 -8.86 -13.93 -16.08
N SER A 13 -9.46 -13.06 -15.26
CA SER A 13 -8.85 -11.78 -14.91
C SER A 13 -7.57 -11.96 -14.08
N LEU A 14 -7.57 -12.88 -13.13
CA LEU A 14 -6.39 -13.18 -12.31
C LEU A 14 -5.27 -13.87 -13.10
N LEU A 15 -5.62 -14.74 -14.02
CA LEU A 15 -4.64 -15.35 -14.94
C LEU A 15 -3.94 -14.30 -15.81
N ARG A 16 -4.61 -13.17 -16.11
CA ARG A 16 -4.03 -12.00 -16.78
C ARG A 16 -3.35 -11.02 -15.84
N LYS A 17 -3.16 -11.40 -14.56
CA LYS A 17 -2.52 -10.58 -13.51
C LYS A 17 -3.27 -9.26 -13.20
N HIS A 18 -4.60 -9.24 -13.37
CA HIS A 18 -5.41 -8.10 -12.95
C HIS A 18 -5.36 -7.92 -11.43
N PRO A 19 -5.05 -6.72 -10.90
CA PRO A 19 -4.80 -6.51 -9.47
C PRO A 19 -6.08 -6.49 -8.60
N TRP A 20 -7.27 -6.56 -9.20
CA TRP A 20 -8.54 -6.50 -8.48
C TRP A 20 -9.41 -7.73 -8.74
N LEU A 21 -9.96 -8.28 -7.66
CA LEU A 21 -11.01 -9.27 -7.72
C LEU A 21 -12.34 -8.63 -7.33
N PHE A 22 -13.31 -8.72 -8.23
CA PHE A 22 -14.65 -8.19 -8.01
C PHE A 22 -15.56 -9.21 -7.33
N SER A 23 -16.51 -8.73 -6.50
CA SER A 23 -17.46 -9.54 -5.73
C SER A 23 -18.24 -10.54 -6.59
N GLY A 24 -18.64 -10.14 -7.78
CA GLY A 24 -19.37 -10.98 -8.73
C GLY A 24 -18.66 -12.27 -9.15
N ALA A 25 -17.33 -12.35 -9.00
CA ALA A 25 -16.53 -13.53 -9.31
C ALA A 25 -16.44 -14.54 -8.15
N ILE A 26 -16.82 -14.16 -6.93
CA ILE A 26 -16.63 -14.96 -5.72
C ILE A 26 -17.80 -15.95 -5.57
N LYS A 27 -17.47 -17.22 -5.30
CA LYS A 27 -18.42 -18.30 -4.99
C LYS A 27 -18.59 -18.47 -3.47
N LYS A 28 -17.47 -18.46 -2.74
CA LYS A 28 -17.42 -18.69 -1.30
C LYS A 28 -16.30 -17.89 -0.66
N ILE A 29 -16.56 -17.39 0.52
CA ILE A 29 -15.60 -16.73 1.41
C ILE A 29 -15.63 -17.51 2.73
N ASP A 30 -14.47 -17.75 3.34
CA ASP A 30 -14.40 -18.33 4.68
C ASP A 30 -15.05 -17.40 5.71
N ASP A 31 -15.54 -18.00 6.80
CA ASP A 31 -16.16 -17.24 7.89
C ASP A 31 -15.15 -16.32 8.60
N ASN A 32 -15.66 -15.27 9.24
CA ASN A 32 -14.87 -14.33 10.04
C ASN A 32 -13.76 -13.60 9.26
N ILE A 33 -13.95 -13.32 7.98
CA ILE A 33 -13.08 -12.43 7.21
C ILE A 33 -13.53 -10.99 7.43
N HIS A 34 -12.56 -10.12 7.75
CA HIS A 34 -12.77 -8.68 7.95
C HIS A 34 -11.97 -7.86 6.93
N ASP A 35 -12.39 -6.61 6.74
CA ASP A 35 -11.67 -5.67 5.88
C ASP A 35 -10.20 -5.52 6.29
N GLY A 36 -9.33 -5.67 5.30
CA GLY A 36 -7.89 -5.64 5.47
C GLY A 36 -7.24 -6.99 5.80
N ASP A 37 -8.01 -8.06 5.99
CA ASP A 37 -7.44 -9.39 6.19
C ASP A 37 -6.72 -9.88 4.94
N ILE A 38 -5.59 -10.57 5.14
CA ILE A 38 -4.88 -11.25 4.06
C ILE A 38 -5.62 -12.54 3.73
N VAL A 39 -5.97 -12.70 2.46
CA VAL A 39 -6.70 -13.85 1.94
C VAL A 39 -5.99 -14.47 0.75
N SER A 40 -6.06 -15.81 0.64
CA SER A 40 -5.63 -16.54 -0.54
C SER A 40 -6.81 -16.86 -1.43
N ILE A 41 -6.65 -16.65 -2.73
CA ILE A 41 -7.69 -16.83 -3.74
C ILE A 41 -7.45 -18.13 -4.49
N TYR A 42 -8.50 -18.95 -4.60
CA TYR A 42 -8.48 -20.23 -5.27
C TYR A 42 -9.54 -20.30 -6.38
N SER A 43 -9.23 -21.03 -7.43
CA SER A 43 -10.21 -21.37 -8.47
C SER A 43 -11.29 -22.30 -7.90
N ASN A 44 -12.36 -22.53 -8.67
CA ASN A 44 -13.38 -23.51 -8.32
C ASN A 44 -12.85 -24.97 -8.25
N LYS A 45 -11.67 -25.24 -8.85
CA LYS A 45 -10.96 -26.54 -8.82
C LYS A 45 -9.85 -26.56 -7.78
N ASP A 46 -9.91 -25.70 -6.77
CA ASP A 46 -8.96 -25.61 -5.66
C ASP A 46 -7.50 -25.29 -6.06
N LYS A 47 -7.29 -24.69 -7.22
CA LYS A 47 -5.97 -24.20 -7.65
C LYS A 47 -5.74 -22.80 -7.09
N TYR A 48 -4.59 -22.60 -6.42
CA TYR A 48 -4.16 -21.26 -5.98
C TYR A 48 -4.03 -20.30 -7.17
N LEU A 49 -4.43 -19.03 -6.99
CA LEU A 49 -4.41 -18.00 -8.01
C LEU A 49 -3.66 -16.73 -7.58
N ALA A 50 -3.87 -16.27 -6.34
CA ALA A 50 -3.31 -15.01 -5.86
C ALA A 50 -3.49 -14.85 -4.34
N THR A 51 -2.79 -13.86 -3.77
CA THR A 51 -2.98 -13.37 -2.41
C THR A 51 -3.25 -11.88 -2.43
N GLY A 52 -4.13 -11.39 -1.56
CA GLY A 52 -4.50 -9.99 -1.48
C GLY A 52 -5.14 -9.62 -0.15
N HIS A 53 -5.47 -8.33 0.00
CA HIS A 53 -6.28 -7.84 1.10
C HIS A 53 -7.77 -7.87 0.74
N TYR A 54 -8.56 -8.49 1.61
CA TYR A 54 -10.02 -8.47 1.50
C TYR A 54 -10.57 -7.08 1.81
N ASN A 55 -11.64 -6.73 1.12
CA ASN A 55 -12.40 -5.53 1.34
C ASN A 55 -13.87 -5.79 0.99
N GLU A 56 -14.77 -5.45 1.87
CA GLU A 56 -16.21 -5.51 1.59
C GLU A 56 -16.57 -4.44 0.56
N GLY A 57 -17.17 -4.87 -0.54
CA GLY A 57 -17.61 -4.00 -1.63
C GLY A 57 -17.37 -4.59 -3.01
N ASN A 58 -17.53 -3.78 -4.04
CA ASN A 58 -17.40 -4.22 -5.44
C ASN A 58 -16.01 -4.80 -5.75
N ILE A 59 -14.94 -4.14 -5.31
CA ILE A 59 -13.57 -4.68 -5.36
C ILE A 59 -13.35 -5.43 -4.06
N SER A 60 -13.60 -6.74 -4.08
CA SER A 60 -13.57 -7.56 -2.86
C SER A 60 -12.18 -8.02 -2.46
N VAL A 61 -11.23 -8.12 -3.39
CA VAL A 61 -9.83 -8.35 -3.01
C VAL A 61 -8.90 -7.49 -3.86
N ARG A 62 -7.99 -6.78 -3.20
CA ARG A 62 -6.88 -6.07 -3.82
C ARG A 62 -5.64 -6.94 -3.77
N ILE A 63 -5.20 -7.43 -4.92
CA ILE A 63 -4.17 -8.44 -5.06
C ILE A 63 -2.80 -7.80 -5.05
N PHE A 64 -1.93 -8.28 -4.19
CA PHE A 64 -0.54 -7.83 -4.11
C PHE A 64 0.48 -8.93 -4.48
N ASP A 65 0.06 -10.21 -4.58
CA ASP A 65 0.93 -11.28 -5.08
C ASP A 65 0.15 -12.34 -5.86
N PHE A 66 0.80 -12.89 -6.89
CA PHE A 66 0.28 -13.98 -7.72
C PHE A 66 1.06 -15.30 -7.53
N ASN A 67 2.04 -15.30 -6.63
CA ASN A 67 2.80 -16.48 -6.28
C ASN A 67 2.42 -16.94 -4.87
N GLU A 68 2.31 -18.23 -4.67
CA GLU A 68 2.05 -18.79 -3.36
C GLU A 68 3.33 -18.74 -2.52
N ARG A 69 3.34 -17.84 -1.54
CA ARG A 69 4.47 -17.66 -0.62
C ARG A 69 4.03 -17.06 0.71
N LEU A 70 4.92 -17.14 1.69
CA LEU A 70 4.70 -16.54 3.00
C LEU A 70 4.69 -15.02 2.92
N ILE A 71 3.66 -14.43 3.48
CA ILE A 71 3.52 -12.97 3.61
C ILE A 71 3.98 -12.58 5.02
N ASN A 72 5.18 -12.02 5.09
CA ASN A 72 5.83 -11.56 6.32
C ASN A 72 6.55 -10.21 6.06
N ASP A 73 7.26 -9.70 7.05
CA ASP A 73 7.97 -8.42 6.96
C ASP A 73 8.98 -8.41 5.80
N LYS A 74 9.70 -9.53 5.60
CA LYS A 74 10.67 -9.66 4.49
C LYS A 74 10.00 -9.55 3.13
N PHE A 75 8.80 -10.11 2.96
CA PHE A 75 8.02 -9.98 1.73
C PHE A 75 7.74 -8.51 1.38
N TRP A 76 7.34 -7.70 2.37
CA TRP A 76 7.08 -6.27 2.16
C TRP A 76 8.37 -5.49 1.92
N GLU A 77 9.45 -5.82 2.63
CA GLU A 77 10.77 -5.24 2.39
C GLU A 77 11.26 -5.50 0.95
N GLU A 78 11.10 -6.71 0.44
CA GLU A 78 11.44 -7.04 -0.95
C GLU A 78 10.64 -6.22 -1.97
N LYS A 79 9.34 -6.01 -1.73
CA LYS A 79 8.50 -5.18 -2.61
C LYS A 79 8.93 -3.72 -2.62
N ILE A 80 9.15 -3.13 -1.47
CA ILE A 80 9.57 -1.72 -1.36
C ILE A 80 10.98 -1.55 -1.95
N SER A 81 11.90 -2.47 -1.68
CA SER A 81 13.25 -2.47 -2.27
C SER A 81 13.21 -2.56 -3.79
N LYS A 82 12.35 -3.41 -4.34
CA LYS A 82 12.17 -3.53 -5.80
C LYS A 82 11.67 -2.23 -6.41
N ALA A 83 10.70 -1.58 -5.79
CA ALA A 83 10.18 -0.29 -6.23
C ALA A 83 11.28 0.79 -6.19
N LEU A 84 12.05 0.87 -5.10
CA LEU A 84 13.18 1.79 -4.98
C LEU A 84 14.24 1.56 -6.06
N ASN A 85 14.61 0.31 -6.30
CA ASN A 85 15.62 -0.04 -7.33
C ASN A 85 15.12 0.36 -8.73
N LEU A 86 13.83 0.19 -9.02
CA LEU A 86 13.25 0.64 -10.29
C LEU A 86 13.41 2.16 -10.47
N ARG A 87 13.14 2.97 -9.41
CA ARG A 87 13.32 4.43 -9.48
C ARG A 87 14.78 4.82 -9.65
N LYS A 88 15.69 4.15 -8.96
CA LYS A 88 17.13 4.38 -9.12
C LYS A 88 17.63 4.04 -10.52
N SER A 89 17.15 2.94 -11.11
CA SER A 89 17.56 2.53 -12.46
C SER A 89 17.02 3.42 -13.59
N SER A 90 15.93 4.12 -13.35
CA SER A 90 15.28 4.98 -14.37
C SER A 90 15.83 6.41 -14.41
N ILE A 91 16.98 6.69 -13.78
CA ILE A 91 17.66 8.00 -13.75
C ILE A 91 16.80 9.13 -13.11
N LEU A 92 15.66 8.78 -12.54
CA LEU A 92 14.74 9.75 -11.92
C LEU A 92 15.28 10.28 -10.58
N ILE A 93 16.16 9.51 -9.92
CA ILE A 93 16.78 9.89 -8.66
C ILE A 93 18.26 10.17 -8.89
N ASN A 94 18.66 11.40 -8.63
CA ASN A 94 20.06 11.84 -8.70
C ASN A 94 20.27 12.99 -7.70
N ASP A 95 21.48 13.49 -7.59
CA ASP A 95 21.85 14.57 -6.65
C ASP A 95 21.04 15.86 -6.86
N SER A 96 20.51 16.07 -8.06
CA SER A 96 19.70 17.24 -8.43
C SER A 96 18.19 17.00 -8.29
N ASN A 97 17.75 15.74 -8.19
CA ASN A 97 16.33 15.37 -8.09
C ASN A 97 16.11 14.35 -6.97
N ASN A 98 15.69 14.85 -5.83
CA ASN A 98 15.35 14.08 -4.62
C ASN A 98 13.85 14.09 -4.31
N VAL A 99 13.00 14.46 -5.30
CA VAL A 99 11.54 14.43 -5.20
C VAL A 99 10.98 13.42 -6.20
N PHE A 100 10.38 12.35 -5.69
CA PHE A 100 9.86 11.27 -6.54
C PHE A 100 8.81 10.43 -5.83
N ARG A 101 7.95 9.76 -6.61
CA ARG A 101 7.04 8.75 -6.11
C ARG A 101 7.76 7.42 -5.94
N LEU A 102 7.96 7.00 -4.69
CA LEU A 102 8.59 5.73 -4.35
C LEU A 102 7.64 4.55 -4.62
N ILE A 103 6.40 4.63 -4.15
CA ILE A 103 5.38 3.58 -4.34
C ILE A 103 4.18 4.16 -5.08
N HIS A 104 3.77 3.51 -6.15
CA HIS A 104 2.63 3.88 -6.99
C HIS A 104 1.57 2.77 -6.99
N ALA A 105 1.01 2.48 -5.84
CA ALA A 105 -0.12 1.57 -5.65
C ALA A 105 -0.04 0.26 -6.49
N GLU A 106 -1.02 0.03 -7.37
CA GLU A 106 -1.10 -1.15 -8.23
C GLU A 106 0.10 -1.30 -9.17
N GLY A 107 0.71 -0.18 -9.59
CA GLY A 107 1.89 -0.19 -10.45
C GLY A 107 3.11 -0.86 -9.81
N ASP A 108 3.22 -0.80 -8.50
CA ASP A 108 4.27 -1.46 -7.72
C ASP A 108 3.79 -2.72 -7.01
N HIS A 109 2.61 -3.24 -7.38
CA HIS A 109 1.96 -4.37 -6.72
C HIS A 109 1.77 -4.18 -5.20
N MET A 110 1.47 -2.94 -4.80
CA MET A 110 1.10 -2.55 -3.44
C MET A 110 -0.24 -1.78 -3.46
N PRO A 111 -1.34 -2.43 -3.88
CA PRO A 111 -2.60 -1.77 -4.22
C PRO A 111 -3.18 -0.97 -3.06
N GLY A 112 -3.40 0.31 -3.32
CA GLY A 112 -3.92 1.23 -2.33
C GLY A 112 -2.87 1.80 -1.36
N PHE A 113 -1.57 1.70 -1.66
CA PHE A 113 -0.50 2.42 -0.96
C PHE A 113 0.27 3.32 -1.93
N ILE A 114 0.37 4.59 -1.60
CA ILE A 114 1.19 5.60 -2.28
C ILE A 114 2.21 6.13 -1.29
N CYS A 115 3.47 6.24 -1.73
CA CYS A 115 4.54 6.86 -0.97
C CYS A 115 5.28 7.85 -1.85
N ASP A 116 5.23 9.11 -1.51
CA ASP A 116 5.96 10.20 -2.17
C ASP A 116 7.14 10.64 -1.28
N ILE A 117 8.30 10.80 -1.89
CA ILE A 117 9.52 11.27 -1.23
C ILE A 117 9.76 12.72 -1.63
N TYR A 118 9.99 13.57 -0.64
CA TYR A 118 10.35 14.99 -0.76
C TYR A 118 11.60 15.23 0.07
N ASN A 119 12.78 15.04 -0.55
CA ASN A 119 14.07 15.14 0.14
C ASN A 119 14.14 14.20 1.37
N GLN A 120 14.08 14.74 2.57
CA GLN A 120 14.13 14.00 3.84
C GLN A 120 12.74 13.62 4.40
N VAL A 121 11.67 13.89 3.64
CA VAL A 121 10.28 13.64 4.06
C VAL A 121 9.66 12.57 3.18
N ALA A 122 9.04 11.56 3.80
CA ALA A 122 8.17 10.60 3.13
C ALA A 122 6.72 10.86 3.51
N VAL A 123 5.84 10.96 2.51
CA VAL A 123 4.40 11.13 2.70
C VAL A 123 3.69 9.86 2.26
N PHE A 124 2.95 9.25 3.18
CA PHE A 124 2.14 8.07 2.95
C PHE A 124 0.69 8.47 2.67
N GLN A 125 0.07 7.82 1.69
CA GLN A 125 -1.37 7.89 1.44
C GLN A 125 -1.89 6.48 1.25
N PHE A 126 -2.84 6.09 2.08
CA PHE A 126 -3.48 4.78 1.99
C PHE A 126 -4.92 4.91 1.49
N HIS A 127 -5.25 4.10 0.49
CA HIS A 127 -6.59 3.98 -0.11
C HIS A 127 -7.26 2.65 0.24
N SER A 128 -6.58 1.79 1.01
CA SER A 128 -7.11 0.51 1.49
C SER A 128 -6.70 0.26 2.93
N ILE A 129 -7.63 -0.26 3.72
CA ILE A 129 -7.40 -0.51 5.14
C ILE A 129 -6.34 -1.60 5.37
N GLY A 130 -6.22 -2.58 4.47
CA GLY A 130 -5.21 -3.63 4.57
C GLY A 130 -3.79 -3.08 4.48
N MET A 131 -3.55 -2.12 3.60
CA MET A 131 -2.25 -1.44 3.51
C MET A 131 -2.03 -0.46 4.67
N TRP A 132 -3.07 0.26 5.10
CA TRP A 132 -2.96 1.19 6.23
C TRP A 132 -2.58 0.49 7.54
N LYS A 133 -3.10 -0.72 7.80
CA LYS A 133 -2.73 -1.53 8.97
C LYS A 133 -1.24 -1.88 9.01
N LEU A 134 -0.52 -1.78 7.88
CA LEU A 134 0.92 -2.04 7.77
C LEU A 134 1.78 -0.77 7.85
N LYS A 135 1.20 0.40 8.12
CA LYS A 135 1.88 1.70 8.08
C LYS A 135 3.15 1.76 8.94
N GLU A 136 3.12 1.19 10.14
CA GLU A 136 4.27 1.16 11.05
C GLU A 136 5.40 0.26 10.50
N LEU A 137 5.05 -0.89 9.91
CA LEU A 137 6.01 -1.76 9.25
C LEU A 137 6.65 -1.05 8.05
N PHE A 138 5.84 -0.40 7.22
CA PHE A 138 6.34 0.34 6.05
C PHE A 138 7.22 1.52 6.46
N SER A 139 6.88 2.21 7.53
CA SER A 139 7.72 3.26 8.11
C SER A 139 9.11 2.73 8.47
N LYS A 140 9.20 1.61 9.20
CA LYS A 140 10.46 0.97 9.56
C LYS A 140 11.27 0.52 8.34
N ILE A 141 10.62 -0.07 7.35
CA ILE A 141 11.28 -0.53 6.12
C ILE A 141 11.84 0.66 5.34
N ILE A 142 11.05 1.72 5.17
CA ILE A 142 11.49 2.92 4.43
C ILE A 142 12.66 3.61 5.14
N GLN A 143 12.61 3.71 6.47
CA GLN A 143 13.73 4.25 7.25
C GLN A 143 15.01 3.43 7.11
N LYS A 144 14.88 2.09 7.04
CA LYS A 144 16.01 1.18 6.79
C LYS A 144 16.61 1.36 5.39
N LEU A 145 15.76 1.48 4.36
CA LEU A 145 16.18 1.58 2.95
C LEU A 145 16.64 2.98 2.54
N LEU A 146 16.14 4.00 3.21
CA LEU A 146 16.40 5.42 2.98
C LEU A 146 16.73 6.10 4.33
N PRO A 147 17.96 5.90 4.88
CA PRO A 147 18.32 6.42 6.22
C PRO A 147 18.29 7.94 6.34
N GLN A 148 18.36 8.67 5.21
CA GLN A 148 18.23 10.12 5.13
C GLN A 148 16.81 10.63 5.43
N ILE A 149 15.79 9.75 5.44
CA ILE A 149 14.42 10.15 5.78
C ILE A 149 14.35 10.45 7.29
N GLU A 150 13.89 11.64 7.60
CA GLU A 150 13.77 12.17 8.96
C GLU A 150 12.33 12.33 9.42
N ILE A 151 11.42 12.50 8.45
CA ILE A 151 9.98 12.62 8.69
C ILE A 151 9.25 11.60 7.83
N ILE A 152 8.30 10.88 8.44
CA ILE A 152 7.31 10.08 7.73
C ILE A 152 5.93 10.52 8.21
N TYR A 153 5.11 11.00 7.29
CA TYR A 153 3.79 11.56 7.55
C TYR A 153 2.69 10.73 6.88
N ASP A 154 1.73 10.24 7.67
CA ASP A 154 0.52 9.58 7.16
C ASP A 154 -0.55 10.63 6.87
N LYS A 155 -0.89 10.80 5.59
CA LYS A 155 -1.91 11.72 5.07
C LYS A 155 -3.14 10.95 4.56
N SER A 156 -3.65 10.00 5.35
CA SER A 156 -4.69 9.07 4.90
C SER A 156 -6.10 9.43 5.34
N GLU A 157 -6.29 10.44 6.17
CA GLU A 157 -7.59 10.87 6.69
C GLU A 157 -8.63 11.12 5.59
N LYS A 158 -8.22 11.67 4.43
CA LYS A 158 -9.12 11.96 3.30
C LYS A 158 -9.08 10.92 2.17
N THR A 159 -8.24 9.88 2.28
CA THR A 159 -8.03 8.92 1.18
C THR A 159 -8.57 7.53 1.48
N LEU A 160 -8.70 7.16 2.74
CA LEU A 160 -9.39 5.94 3.14
C LEU A 160 -10.91 6.07 2.99
N PRO A 161 -11.63 4.95 2.76
CA PRO A 161 -13.10 4.94 2.81
C PRO A 161 -13.62 5.42 4.17
N LYS A 162 -14.65 6.26 4.17
CA LYS A 162 -15.23 6.88 5.37
C LYS A 162 -15.51 5.89 6.50
N LYS A 163 -16.08 4.70 6.17
CA LYS A 163 -16.33 3.65 7.17
C LYS A 163 -15.09 3.25 7.95
N HIS A 164 -13.91 3.24 7.33
CA HIS A 164 -12.65 2.89 7.99
C HIS A 164 -12.08 4.07 8.78
N ILE A 165 -12.25 5.29 8.27
CA ILE A 165 -11.86 6.50 9.00
C ILE A 165 -12.61 6.54 10.34
N ASP A 166 -13.92 6.37 10.30
CA ASP A 166 -14.78 6.39 11.49
C ASP A 166 -14.47 5.20 12.43
N GLN A 167 -14.28 3.99 11.88
CA GLN A 167 -14.04 2.76 12.65
C GLN A 167 -12.70 2.77 13.39
N TYR A 168 -11.65 3.32 12.77
CA TYR A 168 -10.28 3.29 13.29
C TYR A 168 -9.79 4.65 13.77
N SER A 169 -10.66 5.68 13.79
CA SER A 169 -10.33 7.06 14.16
C SER A 169 -9.07 7.54 13.42
N VAL A 170 -9.09 7.39 12.09
CA VAL A 170 -7.93 7.71 11.27
C VAL A 170 -7.78 9.21 11.16
N GLU A 171 -6.63 9.69 11.62
CA GLU A 171 -6.21 11.09 11.50
C GLU A 171 -4.85 11.14 10.80
N ASN A 172 -4.56 12.27 10.18
CA ASN A 172 -3.23 12.53 9.66
C ASN A 172 -2.23 12.62 10.82
N SER A 173 -1.11 11.91 10.72
CA SER A 173 -0.17 11.81 11.84
C SER A 173 1.27 11.58 11.41
N TYR A 174 2.21 11.90 12.28
CA TYR A 174 3.61 11.56 12.09
C TYR A 174 3.86 10.12 12.54
N LEU A 175 4.37 9.28 11.65
CA LEU A 175 4.87 7.93 11.96
C LEU A 175 6.35 7.96 12.38
N LEU A 176 7.08 8.97 11.91
CA LEU A 176 8.45 9.26 12.30
C LEU A 176 8.64 10.78 12.30
N LYS A 177 9.26 11.30 13.37
CA LYS A 177 9.76 12.68 13.46
C LYS A 177 11.02 12.70 14.31
N LYS A 178 12.19 12.89 13.68
CA LYS A 178 13.45 13.03 14.42
C LYS A 178 13.46 14.39 15.13
N SER A 179 13.88 14.43 16.38
CA SER A 179 13.67 15.54 17.32
C SER A 179 14.43 16.84 17.02
N GLU A 180 15.36 16.84 16.07
CA GLU A 180 16.25 17.98 15.81
C GLU A 180 15.73 18.98 14.75
N LEU A 181 14.64 18.67 14.07
CA LEU A 181 14.06 19.56 13.04
C LEU A 181 13.22 20.68 13.67
N LYS A 182 13.87 21.59 14.39
CA LYS A 182 13.17 22.73 15.01
C LYS A 182 12.73 23.82 14.03
N ASN A 183 13.23 23.88 12.80
CA ASN A 183 12.91 24.95 11.85
C ASN A 183 13.10 24.52 10.39
N THR A 184 12.26 23.62 9.87
CA THR A 184 12.11 23.53 8.42
C THR A 184 10.68 23.88 8.06
N ASN A 185 10.51 24.90 7.23
CA ASN A 185 9.24 25.35 6.62
C ASN A 185 8.48 24.24 5.84
N VAL A 186 9.03 23.03 5.80
CA VAL A 186 8.46 21.84 5.18
C VAL A 186 7.23 21.34 5.96
N CYS A 187 7.18 21.54 7.30
CA CYS A 187 6.05 21.11 8.12
C CYS A 187 4.78 21.97 7.91
N GLU A 188 4.92 23.27 7.66
CA GLU A 188 3.75 24.13 7.37
C GLU A 188 3.09 23.80 6.03
N PHE A 189 3.84 23.28 5.05
CA PHE A 189 3.29 22.87 3.76
C PHE A 189 2.50 21.56 3.83
N CYS A 190 2.86 20.63 4.73
CA CYS A 190 2.15 19.38 4.88
C CYS A 190 0.86 19.50 5.71
N GLU A 191 0.78 20.43 6.63
CA GLU A 191 -0.40 20.67 7.49
C GLU A 191 -1.52 21.47 6.77
N LYS A 192 -1.16 22.29 5.81
CA LYS A 192 -2.14 23.03 4.98
C LYS A 192 -2.25 22.33 3.63
N ASP A 193 -3.42 21.87 3.23
CA ASP A 193 -3.85 21.13 2.02
C ASP A 193 -3.11 21.44 0.66
N ALA A 194 -1.90 21.99 0.68
CA ALA A 194 -1.16 22.57 -0.44
C ALA A 194 0.22 21.95 -0.69
N CYS A 195 0.40 20.63 -0.51
CA CYS A 195 1.64 19.96 -0.86
C CYS A 195 1.65 19.37 -2.27
N PHE A 196 1.28 20.17 -3.27
CA PHE A 196 1.64 19.89 -4.66
C PHE A 196 2.10 21.20 -5.32
N PRO A 197 3.34 21.31 -5.81
CA PRO A 197 3.62 22.30 -6.83
C PRO A 197 2.72 21.95 -8.02
N ARG A 198 1.84 22.86 -8.40
CA ARG A 198 1.17 22.80 -9.70
C ARG A 198 2.28 22.94 -10.75
N VAL A 199 2.49 21.89 -11.53
CA VAL A 199 3.21 21.97 -12.80
C VAL A 199 2.30 22.61 -13.82
#